data_6b68c48968e4342ce9f5b507002e09b1
#
_entry.id   6b68c48968e4342ce9f5b507002e09b1
#
_cell.length_a   1.000
_cell.length_b   1.000
_cell.length_c   1.000
_cell.angle_alpha   90.00
_cell.angle_beta   90.00
_cell.angle_gamma   90.00
#
_symmetry.space_group_name_H-M   'P 1'
#
loop_
_entity.id
_entity.type
_entity.pdbx_description
1 polymer ?
#
loop_
_entity_poly.entity_id
_entity_poly.type
_entity_poly.pdbx_seq_one_letter_code
_entity_poly.pdbx_strand_id
1 'polypeptide(L)'
;KKKLLSIAAFTCIAMLALGQDPVITFTKTTHDFGKINEADGRVTTIFEFKNEGMTPLVLTNVRASCGCTTPKWTHEPIEPGQIGQITVTYNPSGRPGRFQKTVTVTSNATVATTKLYIKGEVIPKPAKPIDQYPIKMGELSLKRRTVSYGTVIQGTNKVLEVEYTNLTDQPITVDLLIREQDSYFKPNVTLKTVAPKETGKFQFALQSDEAPLLGPINVKAYV
;
A
#
# COMPACT_ATOMS: atom_id res chain seq x y z
N LYS A 1 -10.93 85.54 -47.60
CA LYS A 1 -11.67 84.23 -47.64
C LYS A 1 -10.69 83.14 -47.20
N LYS A 2 -10.74 82.83 -45.91
CA LYS A 2 -9.84 81.80 -45.28
C LYS A 2 -10.68 80.49 -45.22
N LYS A 3 -10.20 79.48 -45.86
CA LYS A 3 -10.77 78.08 -45.73
C LYS A 3 -10.10 77.45 -44.51
N LEU A 4 -10.86 77.19 -43.48
CA LEU A 4 -10.42 76.34 -42.39
C LEU A 4 -10.47 74.86 -42.85
N LEU A 5 -9.31 74.23 -42.82
CA LEU A 5 -9.17 72.76 -43.01
C LEU A 5 -9.33 72.11 -41.67
N SER A 6 -10.39 71.43 -41.46
CA SER A 6 -10.65 70.64 -40.23
C SER A 6 -9.91 69.29 -40.36
N ILE A 7 -8.80 69.10 -39.64
CA ILE A 7 -8.11 67.84 -39.55
C ILE A 7 -8.78 67.03 -38.43
N ALA A 8 -9.60 66.09 -38.84
CA ALA A 8 -10.11 65.07 -37.91
C ALA A 8 -8.97 64.10 -37.58
N ALA A 9 -8.38 64.25 -36.42
CA ALA A 9 -7.45 63.28 -35.88
C ALA A 9 -8.21 62.01 -35.48
N PHE A 10 -8.15 61.00 -36.34
CA PHE A 10 -8.63 59.65 -36.06
C PHE A 10 -7.60 58.97 -35.16
N THR A 11 -7.73 59.11 -33.82
CA THR A 11 -6.93 58.40 -32.84
C THR A 11 -7.36 56.93 -32.84
N CYS A 12 -6.61 56.13 -33.59
CA CYS A 12 -6.70 54.68 -33.54
C CYS A 12 -6.15 54.22 -32.15
N ILE A 13 -7.05 54.03 -31.17
CA ILE A 13 -6.73 53.37 -29.93
C ILE A 13 -6.55 51.88 -30.29
N ALA A 14 -5.29 51.51 -30.60
CA ALA A 14 -4.88 50.12 -30.58
C ALA A 14 -5.02 49.65 -29.14
N MET A 15 -6.17 49.02 -28.79
CA MET A 15 -6.28 48.22 -27.61
C MET A 15 -5.24 47.08 -27.75
N LEU A 16 -4.12 47.26 -27.05
CA LEU A 16 -3.22 46.14 -26.74
C LEU A 16 -4.08 45.15 -25.96
N ALA A 17 -4.63 44.18 -26.65
CA ALA A 17 -5.13 42.95 -26.04
C ALA A 17 -3.89 42.27 -25.43
N LEU A 18 -3.54 42.66 -24.20
CA LEU A 18 -2.69 41.87 -23.35
C LEU A 18 -3.46 40.55 -23.17
N GLY A 19 -3.09 39.56 -23.97
CA GLY A 19 -3.59 38.19 -23.82
C GLY A 19 -3.29 37.77 -22.42
N GLN A 20 -4.34 37.82 -21.55
CA GLN A 20 -4.18 37.31 -20.20
C GLN A 20 -4.05 35.79 -20.32
N ASP A 21 -2.89 35.28 -19.91
CA ASP A 21 -2.59 33.85 -19.88
C ASP A 21 -3.71 33.06 -19.20
N PRO A 22 -3.92 31.79 -19.55
CA PRO A 22 -4.91 30.98 -18.85
C PRO A 22 -4.56 30.87 -17.36
N VAL A 23 -5.59 30.87 -16.52
CA VAL A 23 -5.46 30.77 -15.07
C VAL A 23 -6.21 29.53 -14.60
N ILE A 24 -5.48 28.60 -13.97
CA ILE A 24 -6.07 27.38 -13.40
C ILE A 24 -6.39 27.59 -11.93
N THR A 25 -7.67 27.48 -11.56
CA THR A 25 -8.14 27.59 -10.16
C THR A 25 -8.82 26.29 -9.75
N PHE A 26 -8.26 25.60 -8.77
CA PHE A 26 -8.85 24.38 -8.23
C PHE A 26 -9.83 24.68 -7.10
N THR A 27 -10.96 23.98 -7.08
CA THR A 27 -11.94 24.05 -5.95
C THR A 27 -11.32 23.50 -4.66
N LYS A 28 -10.46 22.50 -4.79
CA LYS A 28 -9.64 21.92 -3.71
C LYS A 28 -8.35 21.35 -4.28
N THR A 29 -7.26 21.44 -3.55
CA THR A 29 -5.97 20.84 -3.92
C THR A 29 -5.62 19.60 -3.08
N THR A 30 -6.42 19.29 -2.08
CA THR A 30 -6.24 18.14 -1.20
C THR A 30 -7.55 17.38 -1.02
N HIS A 31 -7.48 16.06 -1.08
CA HIS A 31 -8.59 15.18 -0.72
C HIS A 31 -8.14 14.16 0.33
N ASP A 32 -8.92 14.07 1.41
CA ASP A 32 -8.72 13.09 2.47
C ASP A 32 -9.78 11.99 2.33
N PHE A 33 -9.34 10.77 2.06
CA PHE A 33 -10.22 9.60 2.00
C PHE A 33 -10.64 9.11 3.39
N GLY A 34 -10.02 9.63 4.46
CA GLY A 34 -10.21 9.10 5.81
C GLY A 34 -9.66 7.66 5.93
N LYS A 35 -10.41 6.82 6.65
CA LYS A 35 -10.11 5.38 6.77
C LYS A 35 -10.76 4.62 5.62
N ILE A 36 -9.98 3.87 4.87
CA ILE A 36 -10.42 3.03 3.77
C ILE A 36 -10.00 1.57 4.03
N ASN A 37 -10.90 0.62 3.83
CA ASN A 37 -10.55 -0.79 3.98
C ASN A 37 -9.82 -1.28 2.73
N GLU A 38 -8.73 -1.99 2.92
CA GLU A 38 -8.00 -2.61 1.80
C GLU A 38 -8.88 -3.57 0.98
N ALA A 39 -9.83 -4.23 1.65
CA ALA A 39 -10.75 -5.19 1.03
C ALA A 39 -11.75 -4.55 0.06
N ASP A 40 -12.06 -3.26 0.24
CA ASP A 40 -13.04 -2.54 -0.60
C ASP A 40 -12.45 -2.16 -1.98
N GLY A 41 -11.13 -2.35 -2.14
CA GLY A 41 -10.44 -2.12 -3.41
C GLY A 41 -10.07 -0.66 -3.64
N ARG A 42 -10.08 -0.25 -4.91
CA ARG A 42 -9.62 1.08 -5.33
C ARG A 42 -10.61 2.17 -4.93
N VAL A 43 -10.06 3.31 -4.48
CA VAL A 43 -10.84 4.52 -4.17
C VAL A 43 -10.51 5.62 -5.17
N THR A 44 -11.51 6.46 -5.47
CA THR A 44 -11.39 7.49 -6.49
C THR A 44 -11.92 8.82 -5.98
N THR A 45 -11.26 9.92 -6.35
CA THR A 45 -11.72 11.29 -6.13
C THR A 45 -11.59 12.10 -7.41
N ILE A 46 -12.35 13.19 -7.49
CA ILE A 46 -12.28 14.14 -8.59
C ILE A 46 -11.80 15.49 -8.04
N PHE A 47 -10.82 16.07 -8.72
CA PHE A 47 -10.41 17.46 -8.55
C PHE A 47 -10.95 18.27 -9.71
N GLU A 48 -11.85 19.17 -9.42
CA GLU A 48 -12.39 20.13 -10.38
C GLU A 48 -11.55 21.39 -10.38
N PHE A 49 -11.35 21.94 -11.55
CA PHE A 49 -10.68 23.21 -11.75
C PHE A 49 -11.43 24.04 -12.79
N LYS A 50 -11.33 25.34 -12.71
CA LYS A 50 -11.89 26.31 -13.64
C LYS A 50 -10.78 27.08 -14.33
N ASN A 51 -10.95 27.36 -15.63
CA ASN A 51 -10.14 28.34 -16.31
C ASN A 51 -10.70 29.74 -16.01
N GLU A 52 -10.02 30.48 -15.14
CA GLU A 52 -10.37 31.86 -14.82
C GLU A 52 -9.59 32.89 -15.64
N GLY A 53 -8.76 32.41 -16.60
CA GLY A 53 -8.08 33.25 -17.57
C GLY A 53 -8.97 33.62 -18.76
N MET A 54 -8.36 34.29 -19.73
CA MET A 54 -9.05 34.80 -20.93
C MET A 54 -8.69 33.98 -22.20
N THR A 55 -7.79 33.01 -22.10
CA THR A 55 -7.36 32.16 -23.20
C THR A 55 -7.53 30.67 -22.82
N PRO A 56 -7.62 29.74 -23.81
CA PRO A 56 -7.82 28.33 -23.55
C PRO A 56 -6.72 27.72 -22.66
N LEU A 57 -7.13 27.00 -21.62
CA LEU A 57 -6.27 26.28 -20.69
C LEU A 57 -6.06 24.84 -21.18
N VAL A 58 -4.80 24.41 -21.30
CA VAL A 58 -4.44 23.05 -21.71
C VAL A 58 -3.59 22.38 -20.61
N LEU A 59 -4.03 21.22 -20.14
CA LEU A 59 -3.21 20.38 -19.29
C LEU A 59 -2.23 19.57 -20.13
N THR A 60 -0.94 19.87 -20.04
CA THR A 60 0.11 19.23 -20.83
C THR A 60 0.58 17.90 -20.23
N ASN A 61 0.51 17.77 -18.91
CA ASN A 61 0.88 16.55 -18.22
C ASN A 61 0.22 16.47 -16.83
N VAL A 62 -0.19 15.25 -16.42
CA VAL A 62 -0.66 14.96 -15.08
C VAL A 62 -0.01 13.68 -14.59
N ARG A 63 0.88 13.77 -13.63
CA ARG A 63 1.70 12.65 -13.16
C ARG A 63 1.56 12.42 -11.65
N ALA A 64 1.32 11.18 -11.29
CA ALA A 64 1.34 10.76 -9.89
C ALA A 64 2.77 10.42 -9.40
N SER A 65 3.01 10.58 -8.09
CA SER A 65 4.28 10.28 -7.43
C SER A 65 4.59 8.79 -7.33
N CYS A 66 3.63 7.89 -7.59
CA CYS A 66 3.81 6.43 -7.55
C CYS A 66 2.86 5.72 -8.52
N GLY A 67 3.18 4.48 -8.89
CA GLY A 67 2.30 3.62 -9.68
C GLY A 67 1.02 3.15 -8.95
N CYS A 68 0.90 3.44 -7.65
CA CYS A 68 -0.29 3.16 -6.84
C CYS A 68 -1.42 4.17 -7.05
N THR A 69 -1.15 5.27 -7.75
CA THR A 69 -2.09 6.36 -8.03
C THR A 69 -2.14 6.60 -9.52
N THR A 70 -3.32 6.56 -10.10
CA THR A 70 -3.54 6.72 -11.54
C THR A 70 -4.43 7.93 -11.78
N PRO A 71 -3.90 9.03 -12.35
CA PRO A 71 -4.69 10.16 -12.78
C PRO A 71 -5.28 9.92 -14.19
N LYS A 72 -6.48 10.46 -14.41
CA LYS A 72 -7.10 10.69 -15.72
C LYS A 72 -7.61 12.12 -15.74
N TRP A 73 -7.49 12.82 -16.86
CA TRP A 73 -7.86 14.24 -16.94
C TRP A 73 -8.47 14.60 -18.30
N THR A 74 -9.09 15.78 -18.34
CA THR A 74 -9.61 16.40 -19.58
C THR A 74 -8.44 16.78 -20.48
N HIS A 75 -8.39 16.22 -21.69
CA HIS A 75 -7.32 16.48 -22.68
C HIS A 75 -7.66 17.65 -23.60
N GLU A 76 -8.94 17.91 -23.82
CA GLU A 76 -9.41 19.02 -24.61
C GLU A 76 -9.06 20.37 -23.97
N PRO A 77 -8.81 21.42 -24.75
CA PRO A 77 -8.67 22.77 -24.24
C PRO A 77 -9.90 23.20 -23.43
N ILE A 78 -9.69 23.76 -22.26
CA ILE A 78 -10.75 24.28 -21.40
C ILE A 78 -10.87 25.78 -21.67
N GLU A 79 -11.98 26.16 -22.30
CA GLU A 79 -12.26 27.55 -22.65
C GLU A 79 -12.39 28.46 -21.41
N PRO A 80 -12.22 29.77 -21.56
CA PRO A 80 -12.45 30.73 -20.48
C PRO A 80 -13.77 30.53 -19.76
N GLY A 81 -13.73 30.43 -18.42
CA GLY A 81 -14.89 30.20 -17.58
C GLY A 81 -15.38 28.77 -17.49
N GLN A 82 -14.86 27.84 -18.31
CA GLN A 82 -15.23 26.43 -18.29
C GLN A 82 -14.49 25.63 -17.19
N ILE A 83 -15.07 24.48 -16.85
CA ILE A 83 -14.58 23.57 -15.80
C ILE A 83 -13.97 22.33 -16.44
N GLY A 84 -12.76 21.98 -15.97
CA GLY A 84 -12.10 20.71 -16.28
C GLY A 84 -12.03 19.82 -15.03
N GLN A 85 -11.69 18.56 -15.23
CA GLN A 85 -11.64 17.57 -14.16
C GLN A 85 -10.38 16.71 -14.23
N ILE A 86 -9.84 16.37 -13.05
CA ILE A 86 -8.80 15.36 -12.88
C ILE A 86 -9.34 14.29 -11.94
N THR A 87 -9.57 13.10 -12.47
CA THR A 87 -9.97 11.92 -11.70
C THR A 87 -8.71 11.22 -11.19
N VAL A 88 -8.61 11.02 -9.88
CA VAL A 88 -7.45 10.37 -9.25
C VAL A 88 -7.90 9.09 -8.55
N THR A 89 -7.39 7.96 -9.00
CA THR A 89 -7.68 6.64 -8.43
C THR A 89 -6.47 6.12 -7.65
N TYR A 90 -6.67 5.73 -6.40
CA TYR A 90 -5.66 5.13 -5.53
C TYR A 90 -5.95 3.64 -5.30
N ASN A 91 -4.90 2.81 -5.37
CA ASN A 91 -4.95 1.39 -5.08
C ASN A 91 -4.35 1.10 -3.70
N PRO A 92 -5.15 0.74 -2.67
CA PRO A 92 -4.68 0.46 -1.31
C PRO A 92 -4.06 -0.93 -1.13
N SER A 93 -4.18 -1.83 -2.11
CA SER A 93 -3.77 -3.24 -1.98
C SER A 93 -2.29 -3.40 -1.62
N GLY A 94 -2.01 -4.11 -0.52
CA GLY A 94 -0.66 -4.32 0.01
C GLY A 94 -0.01 -3.05 0.60
N ARG A 95 -0.82 -2.05 1.02
CA ARG A 95 -0.32 -0.75 1.51
C ARG A 95 -1.03 -0.30 2.78
N PRO A 96 -1.02 -1.11 3.85
CA PRO A 96 -1.66 -0.75 5.11
C PRO A 96 -1.01 0.48 5.75
N GLY A 97 -1.80 1.21 6.54
CA GLY A 97 -1.36 2.39 7.27
C GLY A 97 -1.62 3.70 6.53
N ARG A 98 -1.07 4.79 7.07
CA ARG A 98 -1.29 6.14 6.56
C ARG A 98 -0.56 6.36 5.23
N PHE A 99 -1.20 7.09 4.33
CA PHE A 99 -0.60 7.49 3.07
C PHE A 99 -0.87 8.95 2.75
N GLN A 100 0.07 9.53 2.01
CA GLN A 100 -0.08 10.79 1.30
C GLN A 100 0.62 10.65 -0.05
N LYS A 101 -0.10 10.96 -1.14
CA LYS A 101 0.42 10.91 -2.50
C LYS A 101 0.21 12.24 -3.19
N THR A 102 1.12 12.57 -4.08
CA THR A 102 1.10 13.81 -4.84
C THR A 102 0.78 13.52 -6.30
N VAL A 103 -0.07 14.34 -6.89
CA VAL A 103 -0.29 14.40 -8.34
C VAL A 103 0.16 15.78 -8.81
N THR A 104 1.16 15.80 -9.68
CA THR A 104 1.68 17.01 -10.29
C THR A 104 0.96 17.28 -11.60
N VAL A 105 0.35 18.43 -11.70
CA VAL A 105 -0.39 18.94 -12.87
C VAL A 105 0.47 19.99 -13.54
N THR A 106 0.73 19.81 -14.83
CA THR A 106 1.45 20.79 -15.68
C THR A 106 0.50 21.32 -16.74
N SER A 107 0.47 22.63 -16.95
CA SER A 107 -0.40 23.30 -17.89
C SER A 107 0.29 24.50 -18.54
N ASN A 108 -0.39 25.13 -19.51
CA ASN A 108 0.02 26.40 -20.10
C ASN A 108 -0.44 27.63 -19.30
N ALA A 109 -0.94 27.44 -18.06
CA ALA A 109 -1.36 28.54 -17.20
C ALA A 109 -0.18 29.38 -16.69
N THR A 110 -0.45 30.59 -16.22
CA THR A 110 0.53 31.48 -15.58
C THR A 110 1.33 30.79 -14.50
N VAL A 111 0.66 29.97 -13.68
CA VAL A 111 1.30 29.00 -12.76
C VAL A 111 1.37 27.66 -13.46
N ALA A 112 2.47 27.39 -14.14
CA ALA A 112 2.63 26.22 -15.02
C ALA A 112 2.52 24.86 -14.29
N THR A 113 2.74 24.81 -12.96
CA THR A 113 2.74 23.56 -12.20
C THR A 113 1.96 23.71 -10.90
N THR A 114 0.97 22.83 -10.70
CA THR A 114 0.19 22.74 -9.47
C THR A 114 0.30 21.33 -8.90
N LYS A 115 0.38 21.21 -7.57
CA LYS A 115 0.40 19.91 -6.87
C LYS A 115 -0.93 19.66 -6.19
N LEU A 116 -1.52 18.49 -6.49
CA LEU A 116 -2.69 17.97 -5.80
C LEU A 116 -2.26 16.86 -4.83
N TYR A 117 -2.97 16.72 -3.74
CA TYR A 117 -2.66 15.74 -2.70
C TYR A 117 -3.86 14.86 -2.42
N ILE A 118 -3.62 13.56 -2.31
CA ILE A 118 -4.56 12.62 -1.72
C ILE A 118 -3.93 12.02 -0.47
N LYS A 119 -4.70 11.84 0.57
CA LYS A 119 -4.26 11.23 1.83
C LYS A 119 -5.34 10.37 2.44
N GLY A 120 -4.97 9.57 3.43
CA GLY A 120 -5.88 8.69 4.17
C GLY A 120 -5.12 7.65 4.96
N GLU A 121 -5.85 6.67 5.48
CA GLU A 121 -5.33 5.53 6.23
C GLU A 121 -5.96 4.24 5.72
N VAL A 122 -5.13 3.30 5.28
CA VAL A 122 -5.57 1.98 4.81
C VAL A 122 -5.67 1.04 6.00
N ILE A 123 -6.88 0.55 6.27
CA ILE A 123 -7.13 -0.53 7.23
C ILE A 123 -6.85 -1.85 6.49
N PRO A 124 -5.90 -2.66 6.96
CA PRO A 124 -5.56 -3.91 6.29
C PRO A 124 -6.74 -4.87 6.31
N LYS A 125 -6.87 -5.66 5.26
CA LYS A 125 -7.79 -6.81 5.31
C LYS A 125 -7.31 -7.80 6.36
N PRO A 126 -8.22 -8.49 7.07
CA PRO A 126 -7.84 -9.58 7.96
C PRO A 126 -7.02 -10.63 7.19
N ALA A 127 -5.89 -11.04 7.76
CA ALA A 127 -5.10 -12.12 7.18
C ALA A 127 -5.95 -13.40 7.15
N LYS A 128 -5.96 -14.09 6.00
CA LYS A 128 -6.59 -15.42 5.94
C LYS A 128 -5.77 -16.38 6.81
N PRO A 129 -6.38 -17.38 7.45
CA PRO A 129 -5.64 -18.38 8.22
C PRO A 129 -4.48 -19.01 7.45
N ILE A 130 -4.66 -19.30 6.16
CA ILE A 130 -3.62 -19.86 5.29
C ILE A 130 -2.43 -18.89 5.10
N ASP A 131 -2.66 -17.58 5.13
CA ASP A 131 -1.58 -16.57 4.99
C ASP A 131 -0.70 -16.53 6.25
N GLN A 132 -1.25 -16.93 7.42
CA GLN A 132 -0.52 -17.03 8.69
C GLN A 132 0.23 -18.35 8.84
N TYR A 133 -0.28 -19.41 8.19
CA TYR A 133 0.27 -20.78 8.24
C TYR A 133 0.57 -21.28 6.82
N PRO A 134 1.60 -20.72 6.15
CA PRO A 134 1.83 -20.96 4.72
C PRO A 134 2.43 -22.33 4.42
N ILE A 135 2.88 -23.07 5.43
CA ILE A 135 3.59 -24.33 5.23
C ILE A 135 2.67 -25.51 5.52
N LYS A 136 2.32 -26.24 4.46
CA LYS A 136 1.51 -27.44 4.57
C LYS A 136 2.40 -28.64 4.91
N MET A 137 1.98 -29.43 5.91
CA MET A 137 2.60 -30.69 6.33
C MET A 137 1.50 -31.70 6.61
N GLY A 138 1.26 -32.63 5.67
CA GLY A 138 0.07 -33.48 5.70
C GLY A 138 -1.21 -32.64 5.71
N GLU A 139 -2.05 -32.86 6.71
CA GLU A 139 -3.29 -32.12 6.92
C GLU A 139 -3.10 -30.87 7.79
N LEU A 140 -1.96 -30.72 8.46
CA LEU A 140 -1.60 -29.53 9.25
C LEU A 140 -1.04 -28.42 8.38
N SER A 141 -1.22 -27.21 8.84
CA SER A 141 -0.59 -26.00 8.30
C SER A 141 0.25 -25.33 9.38
N LEU A 142 1.51 -25.05 9.10
CA LEU A 142 2.50 -24.54 10.04
C LEU A 142 2.87 -23.10 9.73
N LYS A 143 3.18 -22.33 10.77
CA LYS A 143 3.66 -20.95 10.65
C LYS A 143 5.07 -20.90 10.06
N ARG A 144 5.93 -21.86 10.38
CA ARG A 144 7.31 -22.01 9.89
C ARG A 144 7.76 -23.48 9.95
N ARG A 145 8.70 -23.83 9.08
CA ARG A 145 9.25 -25.20 9.02
C ARG A 145 10.47 -25.40 9.90
N THR A 146 11.21 -24.34 10.15
CA THR A 146 12.49 -24.41 10.87
C THR A 146 12.51 -23.42 12.01
N VAL A 147 13.17 -23.79 13.08
CA VAL A 147 13.48 -22.96 14.24
C VAL A 147 14.95 -23.10 14.57
N SER A 148 15.55 -22.07 15.13
CA SER A 148 16.96 -22.08 15.52
C SER A 148 17.11 -21.62 16.97
N TYR A 149 17.83 -22.37 17.77
CA TYR A 149 18.20 -21.98 19.11
C TYR A 149 19.30 -20.91 19.16
N GLY A 150 19.95 -20.67 18.02
CA GLY A 150 21.18 -19.87 17.97
C GLY A 150 22.30 -20.52 18.77
N THR A 151 23.17 -19.72 19.37
CA THR A 151 24.18 -20.22 20.30
C THR A 151 23.54 -20.59 21.63
N VAL A 152 23.82 -21.79 22.14
CA VAL A 152 23.35 -22.28 23.44
C VAL A 152 24.56 -22.58 24.31
N ILE A 153 24.55 -22.07 25.52
CA ILE A 153 25.56 -22.36 26.53
C ILE A 153 25.15 -23.64 27.25
N GLN A 154 26.07 -24.56 27.47
CA GLN A 154 25.82 -25.78 28.22
C GLN A 154 25.24 -25.47 29.61
N GLY A 155 24.32 -26.27 30.07
CA GLY A 155 23.58 -26.03 31.30
C GLY A 155 22.37 -25.09 31.15
N THR A 156 22.11 -24.58 29.92
CA THR A 156 20.94 -23.71 29.65
C THR A 156 19.89 -24.47 28.87
N ASN A 157 18.73 -24.70 29.47
CA ASN A 157 17.59 -25.28 28.77
C ASN A 157 16.82 -24.22 28.00
N LYS A 158 16.49 -24.49 26.73
CA LYS A 158 15.69 -23.59 25.89
C LYS A 158 14.54 -24.36 25.26
N VAL A 159 13.38 -23.69 25.19
CA VAL A 159 12.20 -24.20 24.48
C VAL A 159 11.90 -23.31 23.28
N LEU A 160 11.76 -23.92 22.13
CA LEU A 160 11.26 -23.26 20.93
C LEU A 160 9.89 -23.80 20.55
N GLU A 161 9.07 -22.94 19.96
CA GLU A 161 7.73 -23.28 19.58
C GLU A 161 7.51 -23.07 18.07
N VAL A 162 6.73 -23.95 17.48
CA VAL A 162 6.18 -23.82 16.13
C VAL A 162 4.68 -23.95 16.20
N GLU A 163 3.98 -22.88 15.85
CA GLU A 163 2.53 -22.89 15.78
C GLU A 163 2.08 -23.68 14.55
N TYR A 164 1.04 -24.48 14.72
CA TYR A 164 0.32 -25.18 13.67
C TYR A 164 -1.18 -24.97 13.81
N THR A 165 -1.91 -25.18 12.74
CA THR A 165 -3.38 -25.13 12.72
C THR A 165 -3.92 -26.23 11.83
N ASN A 166 -5.12 -26.68 12.17
CA ASN A 166 -5.91 -27.56 11.33
C ASN A 166 -6.82 -26.70 10.43
N LEU A 167 -6.51 -26.63 9.15
CA LEU A 167 -7.35 -25.90 8.16
C LEU A 167 -8.36 -26.82 7.45
N THR A 168 -8.42 -28.10 7.84
CA THR A 168 -9.43 -29.05 7.32
C THR A 168 -10.75 -28.93 8.09
N ASP A 169 -11.77 -29.62 7.62
CA ASP A 169 -13.08 -29.68 8.28
C ASP A 169 -13.24 -30.90 9.20
N GLN A 170 -12.16 -31.69 9.40
CA GLN A 170 -12.13 -32.86 10.27
C GLN A 170 -11.09 -32.70 11.37
N PRO A 171 -11.30 -33.28 12.56
CA PRO A 171 -10.29 -33.35 13.60
C PRO A 171 -9.06 -34.15 13.14
N ILE A 172 -7.87 -33.68 13.49
CA ILE A 172 -6.59 -34.31 13.14
C ILE A 172 -5.91 -34.76 14.42
N THR A 173 -5.42 -36.01 14.45
CA THR A 173 -4.53 -36.48 15.52
C THR A 173 -3.09 -36.19 15.13
N VAL A 174 -2.35 -35.59 16.06
CA VAL A 174 -0.97 -35.13 15.84
C VAL A 174 -0.04 -35.89 16.77
N ASP A 175 0.99 -36.51 16.22
CA ASP A 175 2.09 -37.09 16.96
C ASP A 175 3.40 -36.47 16.47
N LEU A 176 4.37 -36.34 17.36
CA LEU A 176 5.65 -35.71 17.07
C LEU A 176 6.80 -36.63 17.46
N LEU A 177 7.54 -37.06 16.45
CA LEU A 177 8.63 -38.02 16.60
C LEU A 177 10.00 -37.35 16.32
N ILE A 178 10.99 -37.70 17.11
CA ILE A 178 12.42 -37.42 16.84
C ILE A 178 13.19 -38.72 16.84
N ARG A 179 14.38 -38.72 16.27
CA ARG A 179 15.25 -39.90 16.32
C ARG A 179 15.81 -40.13 17.74
N GLU A 180 15.97 -41.38 18.15
CA GLU A 180 16.49 -41.72 19.50
C GLU A 180 17.88 -41.13 19.78
N GLN A 181 18.73 -41.01 18.76
CA GLN A 181 20.07 -40.43 18.87
C GLN A 181 20.06 -38.92 19.23
N ASP A 182 18.89 -38.30 19.15
CA ASP A 182 18.70 -36.87 19.46
C ASP A 182 17.94 -36.72 20.80
N SER A 183 18.16 -37.60 21.76
CA SER A 183 17.45 -37.70 23.03
C SER A 183 17.48 -36.44 23.92
N TYR A 184 18.51 -35.58 23.71
CA TYR A 184 18.61 -34.26 24.34
C TYR A 184 17.57 -33.23 23.86
N PHE A 185 16.82 -33.56 22.83
CA PHE A 185 15.61 -32.81 22.45
C PHE A 185 14.36 -33.53 22.99
N LYS A 186 13.53 -32.83 23.71
CA LYS A 186 12.25 -33.34 24.19
C LYS A 186 11.12 -32.68 23.44
N PRO A 187 10.52 -33.39 22.46
CA PRO A 187 9.36 -32.89 21.76
C PRO A 187 8.13 -32.95 22.63
N ASN A 188 7.24 -31.98 22.47
CA ASN A 188 5.93 -31.96 23.07
C ASN A 188 4.92 -31.37 22.11
N VAL A 189 3.70 -31.85 22.17
CA VAL A 189 2.55 -31.36 21.40
C VAL A 189 1.52 -30.85 22.37
N THR A 190 1.14 -29.58 22.25
CA THR A 190 0.16 -28.98 23.18
C THR A 190 -1.25 -29.55 23.00
N LEU A 191 -1.59 -29.96 21.76
CA LEU A 191 -2.88 -30.58 21.44
C LEU A 191 -2.63 -31.85 20.62
N LYS A 192 -2.93 -33.03 21.17
CA LYS A 192 -2.85 -34.30 20.43
C LYS A 192 -3.97 -34.47 19.41
N THR A 193 -5.14 -33.93 19.70
CA THR A 193 -6.25 -33.85 18.74
C THR A 193 -6.57 -32.39 18.49
N VAL A 194 -6.55 -31.97 17.24
CA VAL A 194 -6.75 -30.60 16.79
C VAL A 194 -8.05 -30.53 16.04
N ALA A 195 -9.03 -29.86 16.60
CA ALA A 195 -10.32 -29.63 15.95
C ALA A 195 -10.18 -28.74 14.70
N PRO A 196 -11.16 -28.73 13.79
CA PRO A 196 -11.19 -27.80 12.68
C PRO A 196 -10.98 -26.36 13.11
N LYS A 197 -10.03 -25.65 12.46
CA LYS A 197 -9.63 -24.24 12.73
C LYS A 197 -8.98 -24.00 14.08
N GLU A 198 -8.71 -25.05 14.84
CA GLU A 198 -7.97 -24.96 16.10
C GLU A 198 -6.47 -24.84 15.84
N THR A 199 -5.77 -24.17 16.77
CA THR A 199 -4.32 -23.90 16.71
C THR A 199 -3.63 -24.54 17.89
N GLY A 200 -2.56 -25.27 17.64
CA GLY A 200 -1.68 -25.84 18.66
C GLY A 200 -0.23 -25.41 18.45
N LYS A 201 0.65 -25.96 19.30
CA LYS A 201 2.08 -25.71 19.23
C LYS A 201 2.88 -27.00 19.34
N PHE A 202 3.85 -27.15 18.48
CA PHE A 202 4.99 -28.04 18.73
C PHE A 202 5.98 -27.32 19.62
N GLN A 203 6.37 -27.94 20.70
CA GLN A 203 7.40 -27.44 21.62
C GLN A 203 8.62 -28.35 21.53
N PHE A 204 9.77 -27.74 21.37
CA PHE A 204 11.05 -28.43 21.28
C PHE A 204 11.92 -27.92 22.44
N ALA A 205 12.02 -28.72 23.50
CA ALA A 205 12.90 -28.41 24.62
C ALA A 205 14.28 -28.99 24.34
N LEU A 206 15.31 -28.15 24.36
CA LEU A 206 16.70 -28.54 24.31
C LEU A 206 17.23 -28.68 25.74
N GLN A 207 17.70 -29.89 26.09
CA GLN A 207 18.42 -30.19 27.33
C GLN A 207 19.93 -30.14 27.03
N SER A 208 20.52 -28.96 27.20
CA SER A 208 21.90 -28.73 26.76
C SER A 208 22.96 -29.48 27.55
N ASP A 209 22.63 -29.97 28.76
CA ASP A 209 23.49 -30.81 29.56
C ASP A 209 23.68 -32.22 28.95
N GLU A 210 22.68 -32.70 28.22
CA GLU A 210 22.68 -34.01 27.56
C GLU A 210 23.20 -33.94 26.12
N ALA A 211 23.38 -32.73 25.57
CA ALA A 211 23.77 -32.53 24.20
C ALA A 211 25.32 -32.68 23.98
N PRO A 212 25.79 -33.09 22.78
CA PRO A 212 27.19 -33.08 22.44
C PRO A 212 27.82 -31.70 22.63
N LEU A 213 29.04 -31.69 23.16
CA LEU A 213 29.72 -30.48 23.64
C LEU A 213 30.04 -29.43 22.58
N LEU A 214 30.17 -29.78 21.29
CA LEU A 214 30.65 -28.88 20.25
C LEU A 214 30.06 -29.19 18.89
N GLY A 215 29.65 -28.12 18.17
CA GLY A 215 29.29 -28.16 16.76
C GLY A 215 27.85 -27.81 16.44
N PRO A 216 27.50 -27.62 15.17
CA PRO A 216 26.12 -27.39 14.76
C PRO A 216 25.30 -28.68 14.91
N ILE A 217 24.19 -28.55 15.62
CA ILE A 217 23.21 -29.62 15.84
C ILE A 217 21.99 -29.36 14.96
N ASN A 218 21.62 -30.34 14.14
CA ASN A 218 20.39 -30.28 13.33
C ASN A 218 19.52 -31.48 13.69
N VAL A 219 18.32 -31.21 14.19
CA VAL A 219 17.31 -32.24 14.52
C VAL A 219 16.15 -32.15 13.54
N LYS A 220 15.70 -33.30 13.06
CA LYS A 220 14.50 -33.41 12.22
C LYS A 220 13.38 -34.02 13.06
N ALA A 221 12.28 -33.29 13.17
CA ALA A 221 11.03 -33.79 13.71
C ALA A 221 10.12 -34.23 12.55
N TYR A 222 9.38 -35.30 12.79
CA TYR A 222 8.40 -35.89 11.87
C TYR A 222 7.03 -35.80 12.52
N VAL A 223 6.03 -35.42 11.74
CA VAL A 223 4.64 -35.28 12.15
C VAL A 223 3.79 -36.24 11.36
#